data_66e840d710310f7dcf0e4a02512b30b6
#
_entry.id   66e840d710310f7dcf0e4a02512b30b6
#
_cell.length_a   1.000
_cell.length_b   1.000
_cell.length_c   1.000
_cell.angle_alpha   90.00
_cell.angle_beta   90.00
_cell.angle_gamma   90.00
#
_symmetry.space_group_name_H-M   'P 1'
#
loop_
_entity.id
_entity.type
_entity.pdbx_description
1 polymer ?
#
loop_
_entity_poly.entity_id
_entity_poly.type
_entity_poly.pdbx_seq_one_letter_code
_entity_poly.pdbx_strand_id
1 'polypeptide(L)'
;MNFAELAAFAGRNPILSSALAGLTLAILGMEAMRLLRGGHRLAPAALTALVNREDALVLDVRVAADFEKGHIPGAKQLALAEVKPEHKLLAMAKSRPVVLVCKAGQSAEGAASMLRKAGFERVFVLDGGIDGWQQAGLPLAKGR
;
A
#
# COMPACT_ATOMS: atom_id res chain seq x y z
N MET A 1 -33.06 -19.86 -15.54
CA MET A 1 -33.47 -18.43 -15.51
C MET A 1 -32.95 -17.82 -16.78
N ASN A 2 -33.84 -17.37 -17.67
CA ASN A 2 -33.45 -16.80 -18.94
C ASN A 2 -33.46 -15.24 -18.85
N PHE A 3 -32.86 -14.59 -19.85
CA PHE A 3 -32.74 -13.13 -19.87
C PHE A 3 -34.07 -12.40 -19.80
N ALA A 4 -35.13 -12.99 -20.42
CA ALA A 4 -36.45 -12.41 -20.41
C ALA A 4 -37.10 -12.43 -19.02
N GLU A 5 -36.88 -13.47 -18.24
CA GLU A 5 -37.40 -13.57 -16.85
C GLU A 5 -36.68 -12.56 -15.94
N LEU A 6 -35.37 -12.37 -16.12
CA LEU A 6 -34.58 -11.36 -15.41
C LEU A 6 -35.08 -9.92 -15.74
N ALA A 7 -35.30 -9.63 -17.00
CA ALA A 7 -35.83 -8.33 -17.44
C ALA A 7 -37.21 -8.07 -16.89
N ALA A 8 -38.10 -9.07 -16.89
CA ALA A 8 -39.45 -8.97 -16.33
C ALA A 8 -39.39 -8.78 -14.79
N PHE A 9 -38.50 -9.44 -14.10
CA PHE A 9 -38.26 -9.25 -12.65
C PHE A 9 -37.79 -7.84 -12.35
N ALA A 10 -36.81 -7.33 -13.10
CA ALA A 10 -36.29 -5.98 -12.95
C ALA A 10 -37.36 -4.91 -13.13
N GLY A 11 -38.22 -5.08 -14.14
CA GLY A 11 -39.34 -4.16 -14.40
C GLY A 11 -40.43 -4.17 -13.30
N ARG A 12 -40.62 -5.32 -12.64
CA ARG A 12 -41.57 -5.45 -11.52
C ARG A 12 -41.03 -4.95 -10.18
N ASN A 13 -39.72 -4.87 -10.04
CA ASN A 13 -39.06 -4.48 -8.80
C ASN A 13 -38.01 -3.37 -9.04
N PRO A 14 -38.42 -2.17 -9.48
CA PRO A 14 -37.49 -1.12 -9.91
C PRO A 14 -36.56 -0.65 -8.78
N ILE A 15 -37.04 -0.58 -7.54
CA ILE A 15 -36.22 -0.16 -6.39
C ILE A 15 -35.11 -1.19 -6.08
N LEU A 16 -35.46 -2.47 -6.05
CA LEU A 16 -34.50 -3.54 -5.79
C LEU A 16 -33.46 -3.64 -6.93
N SER A 17 -33.89 -3.53 -8.14
CA SER A 17 -33.06 -3.60 -9.34
C SER A 17 -32.09 -2.41 -9.43
N SER A 18 -32.55 -1.21 -9.13
CA SER A 18 -31.67 -0.02 -9.09
C SER A 18 -30.69 -0.06 -7.92
N ALA A 19 -31.12 -0.55 -6.75
CA ALA A 19 -30.21 -0.73 -5.61
C ALA A 19 -29.11 -1.77 -5.92
N LEU A 20 -29.47 -2.90 -6.53
CA LEU A 20 -28.50 -3.91 -6.95
C LEU A 20 -27.52 -3.37 -7.99
N ALA A 21 -28.01 -2.67 -9.01
CA ALA A 21 -27.18 -2.06 -10.04
C ALA A 21 -26.21 -1.03 -9.43
N GLY A 22 -26.71 -0.16 -8.55
CA GLY A 22 -25.89 0.84 -7.84
C GLY A 22 -24.81 0.20 -6.97
N LEU A 23 -25.15 -0.84 -6.22
CA LEU A 23 -24.18 -1.59 -5.40
C LEU A 23 -23.12 -2.27 -6.26
N THR A 24 -23.54 -2.90 -7.36
CA THR A 24 -22.59 -3.55 -8.29
C THR A 24 -21.64 -2.54 -8.90
N LEU A 25 -22.14 -1.39 -9.36
CA LEU A 25 -21.30 -0.31 -9.91
C LEU A 25 -20.36 0.26 -8.84
N ALA A 26 -20.82 0.42 -7.60
CA ALA A 26 -19.95 0.85 -6.50
C ALA A 26 -18.81 -0.14 -6.23
N ILE A 27 -19.12 -1.44 -6.17
CA ILE A 27 -18.11 -2.49 -5.98
C ILE A 27 -17.11 -2.50 -7.13
N LEU A 28 -17.58 -2.45 -8.38
CA LEU A 28 -16.71 -2.42 -9.56
C LEU A 28 -15.84 -1.15 -9.59
N GLY A 29 -16.39 0.00 -9.21
CA GLY A 29 -15.65 1.25 -9.10
C GLY A 29 -14.58 1.20 -8.01
N MET A 30 -14.88 0.62 -6.85
CA MET A 30 -13.91 0.41 -5.77
C MET A 30 -12.80 -0.55 -6.20
N GLU A 31 -13.14 -1.63 -6.89
CA GLU A 31 -12.14 -2.59 -7.39
C GLU A 31 -11.27 -1.99 -8.49
N ALA A 32 -11.84 -1.23 -9.41
CA ALA A 32 -11.08 -0.50 -10.42
C ALA A 32 -10.11 0.51 -9.77
N MET A 33 -10.58 1.27 -8.78
CA MET A 33 -9.71 2.18 -8.01
C MET A 33 -8.63 1.43 -7.23
N ARG A 34 -8.93 0.25 -6.69
CA ARG A 34 -7.95 -0.62 -6.02
C ARG A 34 -6.88 -1.09 -6.98
N LEU A 35 -7.26 -1.53 -8.19
CA LEU A 35 -6.32 -1.94 -9.24
C LEU A 35 -5.46 -0.78 -9.74
N LEU A 36 -6.05 0.39 -9.93
CA LEU A 36 -5.31 1.59 -10.34
C LEU A 36 -4.34 2.10 -9.26
N ARG A 37 -4.69 1.92 -7.98
CA ARG A 37 -3.83 2.26 -6.83
C ARG A 37 -2.92 1.11 -6.42
N GLY A 38 -3.31 -0.13 -6.71
CA GLY A 38 -2.69 -1.36 -6.21
C GLY A 38 -1.32 -1.68 -6.80
N GLY A 39 -0.96 -1.09 -7.95
CA GLY A 39 0.36 -1.29 -8.58
C GLY A 39 1.55 -0.78 -7.75
N HIS A 40 1.28 -0.08 -6.65
CA HIS A 40 2.28 0.50 -5.76
C HIS A 40 2.23 -0.05 -4.32
N ARG A 41 1.34 -1.01 -4.04
CA ARG A 41 1.28 -1.72 -2.77
C ARG A 41 2.00 -3.05 -2.89
N LEU A 42 2.80 -3.36 -1.88
CA LEU A 42 3.66 -4.53 -1.85
C LEU A 42 3.27 -5.44 -0.68
N ALA A 43 2.97 -6.69 -0.96
CA ALA A 43 2.72 -7.68 0.08
C ALA A 43 4.02 -7.98 0.88
N PRO A 44 3.93 -8.40 2.16
CA PRO A 44 5.12 -8.69 2.97
C PRO A 44 6.10 -9.68 2.33
N ALA A 45 5.62 -10.75 1.72
CA ALA A 45 6.47 -11.72 1.02
C ALA A 45 7.20 -11.10 -0.18
N ALA A 46 6.53 -10.22 -0.93
CA ALA A 46 7.14 -9.52 -2.06
C ALA A 46 8.18 -8.49 -1.61
N LEU A 47 7.99 -7.84 -0.46
CA LEU A 47 8.99 -6.97 0.14
C LEU A 47 10.27 -7.73 0.47
N THR A 48 10.16 -8.89 1.10
CA THR A 48 11.31 -9.75 1.41
C THR A 48 12.10 -10.11 0.15
N ALA A 49 11.41 -10.50 -0.92
CA ALA A 49 12.05 -10.80 -2.20
C ALA A 49 12.74 -9.56 -2.81
N LEU A 50 12.11 -8.40 -2.72
CA LEU A 50 12.64 -7.15 -3.27
C LEU A 50 13.90 -6.68 -2.55
N VAL A 51 13.93 -6.79 -1.22
CA VAL A 51 15.12 -6.49 -0.40
C VAL A 51 16.27 -7.42 -0.76
N ASN A 52 16.00 -8.72 -0.85
CA ASN A 52 17.05 -9.72 -1.09
C ASN A 52 17.62 -9.69 -2.51
N ARG A 53 16.81 -9.34 -3.51
CA ARG A 53 17.22 -9.39 -4.93
C ARG A 53 17.68 -8.04 -5.47
N GLU A 54 17.13 -6.94 -4.98
CA GLU A 54 17.30 -5.62 -5.58
C GLU A 54 17.76 -4.55 -4.60
N ASP A 55 18.15 -4.96 -3.39
CA ASP A 55 18.64 -4.05 -2.34
C ASP A 55 17.69 -2.87 -2.10
N ALA A 56 16.39 -3.17 -1.99
CA ALA A 56 15.36 -2.16 -1.78
C ALA A 56 15.60 -1.38 -0.48
N LEU A 57 15.43 -0.06 -0.54
CA LEU A 57 15.46 0.78 0.65
C LEU A 57 14.11 0.70 1.36
N VAL A 58 14.09 0.15 2.56
CA VAL A 58 12.90 0.11 3.42
C VAL A 58 12.95 1.28 4.39
N LEU A 59 11.96 2.17 4.32
CA LEU A 59 11.81 3.32 5.19
C LEU A 59 10.60 3.15 6.10
N ASP A 60 10.85 3.04 7.39
CA ASP A 60 9.81 3.07 8.40
C ASP A 60 9.49 4.52 8.75
N VAL A 61 8.29 4.97 8.38
CA VAL A 61 7.87 6.36 8.55
C VAL A 61 7.14 6.63 9.87
N ARG A 62 7.13 5.64 10.77
CA ARG A 62 6.59 5.81 12.11
C ARG A 62 7.53 6.66 12.98
N VAL A 63 7.03 7.04 14.14
CA VAL A 63 7.87 7.73 15.15
C VAL A 63 8.96 6.81 15.68
N ALA A 64 10.10 7.38 16.08
CA ALA A 64 11.26 6.62 16.55
C ALA A 64 10.95 5.64 17.68
N ALA A 65 10.09 6.02 18.62
CA ALA A 65 9.69 5.16 19.74
C ALA A 65 8.97 3.87 19.29
N ASP A 66 8.20 3.92 18.20
CA ASP A 66 7.53 2.73 17.65
C ASP A 66 8.50 1.88 16.82
N PHE A 67 9.41 2.52 16.12
CA PHE A 67 10.49 1.83 15.41
C PHE A 67 11.38 1.02 16.37
N GLU A 68 11.78 1.60 17.49
CA GLU A 68 12.61 0.94 18.51
C GLU A 68 11.95 -0.27 19.16
N LYS A 69 10.62 -0.25 19.32
CA LYS A 69 9.84 -1.39 19.85
C LYS A 69 9.83 -2.59 18.91
N GLY A 70 9.91 -2.34 17.61
CA GLY A 70 9.94 -3.39 16.59
C GLY A 70 9.79 -2.82 15.20
N HIS A 71 10.68 -3.20 14.30
CA HIS A 71 10.72 -2.78 12.89
C HIS A 71 11.17 -3.92 11.99
N ILE A 72 10.98 -3.77 10.70
CA ILE A 72 11.45 -4.74 9.70
C ILE A 72 12.98 -4.75 9.70
N PRO A 73 13.63 -5.91 9.77
CA PRO A 73 15.09 -5.99 9.74
C PRO A 73 15.68 -5.25 8.54
N GLY A 74 16.66 -4.39 8.80
CA GLY A 74 17.31 -3.56 7.76
C GLY A 74 16.56 -2.28 7.37
N ALA A 75 15.36 -2.04 7.90
CA ALA A 75 14.65 -0.79 7.69
C ALA A 75 15.39 0.40 8.32
N LYS A 76 15.29 1.55 7.67
CA LYS A 76 15.77 2.83 8.20
C LYS A 76 14.58 3.65 8.69
N GLN A 77 14.72 4.24 9.87
CA GLN A 77 13.71 5.14 10.40
C GLN A 77 13.84 6.53 9.75
N LEU A 78 12.72 7.07 9.30
CA LEU A 78 12.60 8.44 8.82
C LEU A 78 11.17 8.90 9.05
N ALA A 79 10.97 9.84 9.97
CA ALA A 79 9.63 10.32 10.29
C ALA A 79 8.88 10.82 9.04
N LEU A 80 7.57 10.58 8.97
CA LEU A 80 6.75 10.89 7.79
C LEU A 80 6.92 12.36 7.33
N ALA A 81 7.05 13.29 8.28
CA ALA A 81 7.26 14.71 8.00
C ALA A 81 8.62 15.03 7.36
N GLU A 82 9.59 14.13 7.52
CA GLU A 82 10.95 14.27 6.97
C GLU A 82 11.13 13.56 5.62
N VAL A 83 10.12 12.85 5.14
CA VAL A 83 10.16 12.20 3.82
C VAL A 83 10.08 13.29 2.75
N LYS A 84 11.25 13.63 2.20
CA LYS A 84 11.41 14.61 1.12
C LYS A 84 12.39 14.06 0.08
N PRO A 85 12.22 14.37 -1.21
CA PRO A 85 13.11 13.87 -2.27
C PRO A 85 14.59 14.21 -2.04
N GLU A 86 14.86 15.34 -1.39
CA GLU A 86 16.21 15.85 -1.10
C GLU A 86 16.85 15.19 0.13
N HIS A 87 16.08 14.45 0.93
CA HIS A 87 16.62 13.80 2.11
C HIS A 87 17.74 12.82 1.71
N LYS A 88 18.85 12.85 2.45
CA LYS A 88 20.08 12.10 2.11
C LYS A 88 19.83 10.63 1.77
N LEU A 89 19.02 9.94 2.57
CA LEU A 89 18.69 8.52 2.34
C LEU A 89 17.95 8.31 1.02
N LEU A 90 17.05 9.22 0.66
CA LEU A 90 16.24 9.15 -0.55
C LEU A 90 17.03 9.60 -1.79
N ALA A 91 17.82 10.64 -1.67
CA ALA A 91 18.67 11.12 -2.77
C ALA A 91 19.61 10.02 -3.30
N MET A 92 20.10 9.17 -2.40
CA MET A 92 20.97 8.03 -2.75
C MET A 92 20.19 6.81 -3.29
N ALA A 93 18.88 6.81 -3.20
CA ALA A 93 18.02 5.68 -3.55
C ALA A 93 17.15 5.92 -4.79
N LYS A 94 17.42 6.94 -5.61
CA LYS A 94 16.60 7.26 -6.80
C LYS A 94 16.50 6.11 -7.80
N SER A 95 17.56 5.32 -7.95
CA SER A 95 17.63 4.17 -8.87
C SER A 95 17.25 2.83 -8.21
N ARG A 96 16.98 2.84 -6.91
CA ARG A 96 16.63 1.64 -6.12
C ARG A 96 15.14 1.61 -5.84
N PRO A 97 14.55 0.44 -5.62
CA PRO A 97 13.20 0.35 -5.07
C PRO A 97 13.17 0.98 -3.66
N VAL A 98 12.17 1.83 -3.41
CA VAL A 98 11.91 2.44 -2.11
C VAL A 98 10.58 1.92 -1.59
N VAL A 99 10.56 1.37 -0.40
CA VAL A 99 9.34 0.86 0.24
C VAL A 99 9.09 1.62 1.52
N LEU A 100 7.96 2.30 1.59
CA LEU A 100 7.52 3.02 2.78
C LEU A 100 6.68 2.10 3.67
N VAL A 101 7.00 2.08 4.94
CA VAL A 101 6.31 1.28 5.96
C VAL A 101 5.73 2.20 7.01
N CYS A 102 4.42 2.17 7.20
CA CYS A 102 3.74 2.81 8.32
C CYS A 102 3.04 1.75 9.18
N LYS A 103 2.16 2.14 10.09
CA LYS A 103 1.50 1.19 10.97
C LYS A 103 0.57 0.23 10.21
N ALA A 104 -0.38 0.76 9.43
CA ALA A 104 -1.42 -0.02 8.74
C ALA A 104 -1.42 0.13 7.21
N GLY A 105 -0.42 0.77 6.61
CA GLY A 105 -0.28 0.92 5.16
C GLY A 105 -1.04 2.09 4.54
N GLN A 106 -1.60 3.00 5.32
CA GLN A 106 -2.40 4.12 4.81
C GLN A 106 -1.67 5.46 4.82
N SER A 107 -1.04 5.82 5.94
CA SER A 107 -0.40 7.13 6.12
C SER A 107 0.82 7.37 5.23
N ALA A 108 1.47 6.32 4.76
CA ALA A 108 2.62 6.40 3.88
C ALA A 108 2.28 6.70 2.40
N GLU A 109 1.01 6.56 1.99
CA GLU A 109 0.61 6.68 0.57
C GLU A 109 0.83 8.10 0.02
N GLY A 110 0.55 9.12 0.82
CA GLY A 110 0.80 10.52 0.43
C GLY A 110 2.28 10.79 0.15
N ALA A 111 3.16 10.31 1.03
CA ALA A 111 4.61 10.43 0.86
C ALA A 111 5.10 9.63 -0.35
N ALA A 112 4.61 8.42 -0.57
CA ALA A 112 4.93 7.62 -1.74
C ALA A 112 4.52 8.32 -3.05
N SER A 113 3.32 8.90 -3.08
CA SER A 113 2.84 9.67 -4.23
C SER A 113 3.73 10.89 -4.51
N MET A 114 4.15 11.61 -3.47
CA MET A 114 5.06 12.74 -3.60
C MET A 114 6.41 12.31 -4.20
N LEU A 115 6.99 11.21 -3.71
CA LEU A 115 8.25 10.69 -4.24
C LEU A 115 8.14 10.28 -5.71
N ARG A 116 7.05 9.61 -6.09
CA ARG A 116 6.78 9.26 -7.50
C ARG A 116 6.72 10.49 -8.39
N LYS A 117 6.04 11.55 -7.96
CA LYS A 117 5.99 12.82 -8.68
C LYS A 117 7.34 13.51 -8.77
N ALA A 118 8.23 13.28 -7.82
CA ALA A 118 9.60 13.80 -7.81
C ALA A 118 10.59 12.96 -8.65
N GLY A 119 10.12 11.97 -9.40
CA GLY A 119 10.93 11.19 -10.33
C GLY A 119 11.50 9.88 -9.78
N PHE A 120 11.03 9.42 -8.60
CA PHE A 120 11.34 8.08 -8.12
C PHE A 120 10.46 7.07 -8.86
N GLU A 121 11.05 6.22 -9.67
CA GLU A 121 10.32 5.30 -10.56
C GLU A 121 9.68 4.13 -9.82
N ARG A 122 10.32 3.67 -8.74
CA ARG A 122 9.95 2.43 -8.04
C ARG A 122 9.70 2.70 -6.56
N VAL A 123 8.55 3.30 -6.26
CA VAL A 123 8.12 3.60 -4.88
C VAL A 123 6.88 2.79 -4.53
N PHE A 124 6.99 2.03 -3.46
CA PHE A 124 5.95 1.14 -2.96
C PHE A 124 5.56 1.50 -1.53
N VAL A 125 4.40 1.06 -1.11
CA VAL A 125 3.93 1.08 0.28
C VAL A 125 3.68 -0.37 0.71
N LEU A 126 4.18 -0.75 1.88
CA LEU A 126 3.91 -2.08 2.43
C LEU A 126 2.42 -2.22 2.75
N ASP A 127 1.78 -3.18 2.12
CA ASP A 127 0.36 -3.46 2.34
C ASP A 127 0.14 -3.97 3.77
N GLY A 128 -0.83 -3.36 4.46
CA GLY A 128 -1.07 -3.60 5.88
C GLY A 128 0.00 -3.01 6.83
N GLY A 129 1.06 -2.39 6.32
CA GLY A 129 2.14 -1.81 7.11
C GLY A 129 2.83 -2.81 8.03
N ILE A 130 3.33 -2.33 9.19
CA ILE A 130 3.98 -3.19 10.17
C ILE A 130 3.01 -4.21 10.78
N ASP A 131 1.73 -3.86 10.90
CA ASP A 131 0.71 -4.78 11.40
C ASP A 131 0.53 -5.96 10.42
N GLY A 132 0.50 -5.70 9.12
CA GLY A 132 0.45 -6.73 8.08
C GLY A 132 1.69 -7.62 8.05
N TRP A 133 2.87 -7.03 8.28
CA TRP A 133 4.12 -7.77 8.42
C TRP A 133 4.09 -8.76 9.59
N GLN A 134 3.61 -8.30 10.74
CA GLN A 134 3.46 -9.15 11.94
C GLN A 134 2.40 -10.25 11.75
N GLN A 135 1.26 -9.93 11.14
CA GLN A 135 0.21 -10.92 10.82
C GLN A 135 0.71 -12.01 9.86
N ALA A 136 1.64 -11.68 8.99
CA ALA A 136 2.30 -12.66 8.12
C ALA A 136 3.35 -13.54 8.85
N GLY A 137 3.53 -13.36 10.16
CA GLY A 137 4.47 -14.14 10.97
C GLY A 137 5.94 -13.82 10.71
N LEU A 138 6.25 -12.68 10.12
CA LEU A 138 7.62 -12.29 9.77
C LEU A 138 8.34 -11.63 10.95
N PRO A 139 9.68 -11.79 11.05
CA PRO A 139 10.45 -11.33 12.19
C PRO A 139 10.53 -9.81 12.27
N LEU A 140 10.65 -9.30 13.50
CA LEU A 140 10.97 -7.90 13.80
C LEU A 140 12.33 -7.80 14.48
N ALA A 141 13.08 -6.78 14.12
CA ALA A 141 14.24 -6.31 14.87
C ALA A 141 13.80 -5.28 15.92
N LYS A 142 14.58 -5.13 16.99
CA LYS A 142 14.36 -4.15 18.07
C LYS A 142 15.57 -3.24 18.21
N GLY A 143 15.33 -2.05 18.77
CA GLY A 143 16.37 -1.06 18.98
C GLY A 143 16.55 -0.13 17.77
N ARG A 144 17.68 0.55 17.71
CA ARG A 144 18.02 1.51 16.64
C ARG A 144 18.68 0.84 15.44
#